data_5b960f8fcc99253bfeb28f58a3e0a5da
#
_entry.id   5b960f8fcc99253bfeb28f58a3e0a5da
#
_cell.length_a   1.000
_cell.length_b   1.000
_cell.length_c   1.000
_cell.angle_alpha   90.00
_cell.angle_beta   90.00
_cell.angle_gamma   90.00
#
_symmetry.space_group_name_H-M   'P 1'
#
loop_
_entity.id
_entity.type
_entity.pdbx_description
1 polymer ?
#
loop_
_entity_poly.entity_id
_entity_poly.type
_entity_poly.pdbx_seq_one_letter_code
_entity_poly.pdbx_strand_id
1 'polypeptide(L)'
;MRIPQGQRSKRWIVPAAKLISFLFPLSSFLVISCDQAQEHTAPAIYDRDSVSMMTTYGVNTLISDSGVIKYRIVTERWEVNTVRQPSRWTFEKGVFFEQFDDKFHVQAYIQSDTAWYFDQQKLWHLRGRVRIRNVNGLVYTSEELFWDGVRHELYSNVFSRVVTPERQMEGTYFLSDEHMAHYTVSNSKGSFERSDMTGEDDQTGETASPADTARASEPVLRPKLEKSRRRTGP
;
A
#
# COMPACT_ATOMS: atom_id res chain seq x y z
N MET A 1 87.51 11.32 -56.25
CA MET A 1 86.14 11.37 -55.68
C MET A 1 86.14 10.41 -54.51
N ARG A 2 86.01 10.94 -53.24
CA ARG A 2 86.25 10.19 -52.02
C ARG A 2 84.91 9.79 -51.42
N ILE A 3 84.71 8.51 -51.10
CA ILE A 3 83.61 7.90 -50.47
C ILE A 3 83.85 7.98 -48.95
N PRO A 4 82.94 8.53 -48.07
CA PRO A 4 83.14 8.50 -46.64
C PRO A 4 82.68 7.19 -46.02
N GLN A 5 83.45 6.70 -45.12
CA GLN A 5 83.33 5.50 -44.32
C GLN A 5 82.19 5.61 -43.29
N GLY A 6 81.47 4.49 -43.17
CA GLY A 6 80.31 4.38 -42.25
C GLY A 6 80.66 4.36 -40.77
N GLN A 7 79.86 5.02 -40.00
CA GLN A 7 79.89 5.01 -38.55
C GLN A 7 79.31 3.68 -38.03
N ARG A 8 80.15 2.91 -37.33
CA ARG A 8 79.71 1.72 -36.56
C ARG A 8 78.98 2.18 -35.30
N SER A 9 77.69 1.95 -35.23
CA SER A 9 76.91 2.06 -33.96
C SER A 9 77.30 0.94 -33.00
N LYS A 10 77.88 1.24 -31.87
CA LYS A 10 78.09 0.28 -30.77
C LYS A 10 76.78 -0.10 -30.16
N ARG A 11 76.26 -1.28 -30.53
CA ARG A 11 75.12 -1.90 -29.83
C ARG A 11 75.62 -2.30 -28.41
N TRP A 12 75.09 -1.65 -27.39
CA TRP A 12 75.24 -2.10 -26.02
C TRP A 12 74.35 -3.31 -25.85
N ILE A 13 74.88 -4.50 -25.87
CA ILE A 13 74.17 -5.73 -25.51
C ILE A 13 74.18 -5.82 -23.96
N VAL A 14 73.14 -5.43 -23.31
CA VAL A 14 72.97 -5.67 -21.86
C VAL A 14 72.68 -7.17 -21.73
N PRO A 15 73.49 -7.94 -20.95
CA PRO A 15 73.25 -9.37 -20.78
C PRO A 15 71.90 -9.62 -20.17
N ALA A 16 71.10 -10.47 -20.80
CA ALA A 16 69.76 -10.82 -20.44
C ALA A 16 69.58 -11.24 -18.94
N ALA A 17 70.64 -11.78 -18.37
CA ALA A 17 70.70 -12.19 -16.97
C ALA A 17 70.56 -11.00 -15.96
N LYS A 18 70.98 -9.77 -16.32
CA LYS A 18 70.82 -8.60 -15.46
C LYS A 18 69.42 -8.00 -15.53
N LEU A 19 68.70 -8.15 -16.66
CA LEU A 19 67.31 -7.75 -16.82
C LEU A 19 66.36 -8.64 -16.02
N ILE A 20 66.60 -9.96 -15.99
CA ILE A 20 65.84 -10.93 -15.22
C ILE A 20 65.98 -10.69 -13.72
N SER A 21 67.19 -10.32 -13.23
CA SER A 21 67.43 -10.02 -11.80
C SER A 21 66.76 -8.76 -11.32
N PHE A 22 66.39 -7.82 -12.19
CA PHE A 22 65.73 -6.59 -11.83
C PHE A 22 64.18 -6.72 -11.93
N LEU A 23 63.67 -7.63 -12.75
CA LEU A 23 62.24 -7.90 -12.86
C LEU A 23 61.68 -8.71 -11.69
N PHE A 24 62.51 -9.53 -11.05
CA PHE A 24 62.04 -10.40 -9.95
C PHE A 24 61.62 -9.64 -8.69
N PRO A 25 62.36 -8.61 -8.18
CA PRO A 25 61.88 -7.83 -7.03
C PRO A 25 60.69 -6.94 -7.37
N LEU A 26 60.53 -6.50 -8.62
CA LEU A 26 59.38 -5.67 -9.02
C LEU A 26 58.07 -6.48 -9.07
N SER A 27 58.13 -7.78 -9.40
CA SER A 27 56.96 -8.69 -9.37
C SER A 27 56.52 -9.04 -7.96
N SER A 28 57.43 -8.99 -6.97
CA SER A 28 57.10 -9.31 -5.55
C SER A 28 56.28 -8.23 -4.87
N PHE A 29 56.27 -6.99 -5.37
CA PHE A 29 55.44 -5.91 -4.82
C PHE A 29 53.97 -5.90 -5.29
N LEU A 30 53.64 -6.70 -6.30
CA LEU A 30 52.29 -6.77 -6.85
C LEU A 30 51.35 -7.74 -6.11
N VAL A 31 51.85 -8.52 -5.17
CA VAL A 31 51.02 -9.50 -4.40
C VAL A 31 50.68 -9.07 -2.99
N ILE A 32 51.00 -7.83 -2.56
CA ILE A 32 50.67 -7.34 -1.20
C ILE A 32 49.47 -6.37 -1.26
N SER A 33 48.57 -6.56 -2.19
CA SER A 33 47.35 -5.73 -2.22
C SER A 33 46.14 -6.64 -2.28
N CYS A 34 45.72 -7.13 -1.09
CA CYS A 34 44.33 -7.37 -0.75
C CYS A 34 44.27 -7.80 0.72
N ASP A 35 44.52 -6.88 1.60
CA ASP A 35 43.82 -6.92 2.89
C ASP A 35 42.48 -6.22 2.63
N GLN A 36 41.53 -7.00 2.11
CA GLN A 36 40.14 -6.58 2.14
C GLN A 36 39.76 -6.57 3.62
N ALA A 37 39.73 -5.35 4.20
CA ALA A 37 38.95 -5.15 5.39
C ALA A 37 37.63 -5.85 5.15
N GLN A 38 37.34 -6.91 5.90
CA GLN A 38 36.03 -7.53 5.92
C GLN A 38 35.07 -6.39 6.30
N GLU A 39 34.45 -5.79 5.27
CA GLU A 39 33.26 -5.00 5.54
C GLU A 39 32.35 -5.91 6.37
N HIS A 40 32.01 -5.44 7.56
CA HIS A 40 30.99 -6.08 8.36
C HIS A 40 29.70 -6.03 7.54
N THR A 41 29.55 -7.03 6.65
CA THR A 41 28.30 -7.25 5.98
C THR A 41 27.29 -7.51 7.09
N ALA A 42 26.24 -6.68 7.15
CA ALA A 42 25.15 -6.91 8.05
C ALA A 42 24.73 -8.38 7.93
N PRO A 43 24.37 -9.05 9.04
CA PRO A 43 23.99 -10.46 9.01
C PRO A 43 22.94 -10.65 7.93
N ALA A 44 23.13 -11.65 7.08
CA ALA A 44 22.23 -11.94 5.98
C ALA A 44 20.81 -12.11 6.54
N ILE A 45 19.89 -11.29 6.09
CA ILE A 45 18.48 -11.42 6.45
C ILE A 45 17.98 -12.65 5.70
N TYR A 46 17.86 -13.78 6.42
CA TYR A 46 17.40 -15.05 5.85
C TYR A 46 15.89 -15.06 5.61
N ASP A 47 15.16 -14.15 6.24
CA ASP A 47 13.71 -14.02 6.07
C ASP A 47 13.41 -13.03 4.93
N ARG A 48 13.34 -13.57 3.71
CA ARG A 48 12.98 -12.80 2.52
C ARG A 48 11.60 -12.14 2.63
N ASP A 49 10.72 -12.69 3.48
CA ASP A 49 9.37 -12.18 3.68
C ASP A 49 9.36 -10.87 4.46
N SER A 50 10.43 -10.56 5.18
CA SER A 50 10.54 -9.34 6.00
C SER A 50 11.10 -8.13 5.24
N VAL A 51 11.69 -8.34 4.06
CA VAL A 51 12.34 -7.27 3.29
C VAL A 51 11.41 -6.77 2.20
N SER A 52 11.14 -5.45 2.21
CA SER A 52 10.41 -4.80 1.11
C SER A 52 11.27 -4.78 -0.16
N MET A 53 10.68 -5.14 -1.31
CA MET A 53 11.37 -5.03 -2.60
C MET A 53 11.59 -3.59 -3.03
N MET A 54 10.68 -2.72 -2.63
CA MET A 54 10.72 -1.29 -2.93
C MET A 54 10.22 -0.51 -1.72
N THR A 55 10.95 0.54 -1.36
CA THR A 55 10.50 1.55 -0.40
C THR A 55 10.65 2.92 -1.04
N THR A 56 9.57 3.69 -1.07
CA THR A 56 9.53 5.04 -1.62
C THR A 56 9.04 6.01 -0.56
N TYR A 57 9.64 7.20 -0.53
CA TYR A 57 9.30 8.26 0.43
C TYR A 57 8.74 9.48 -0.29
N GLY A 58 7.86 10.22 0.38
CA GLY A 58 7.27 11.45 -0.14
C GLY A 58 6.47 11.21 -1.42
N VAL A 59 5.59 10.23 -1.40
CA VAL A 59 4.84 9.77 -2.57
C VAL A 59 3.64 10.68 -2.83
N ASN A 60 3.50 11.13 -4.07
CA ASN A 60 2.31 11.76 -4.62
C ASN A 60 2.13 11.19 -6.04
N THR A 61 1.22 10.25 -6.20
CA THR A 61 1.06 9.51 -7.45
C THR A 61 -0.40 9.43 -7.87
N LEU A 62 -0.61 9.32 -9.17
CA LEU A 62 -1.92 9.13 -9.79
C LEU A 62 -2.06 7.67 -10.23
N ILE A 63 -3.19 7.08 -9.93
CA ILE A 63 -3.55 5.73 -10.36
C ILE A 63 -4.63 5.85 -11.43
N SER A 64 -4.35 5.25 -12.58
CA SER A 64 -5.31 5.17 -13.69
C SER A 64 -5.80 3.74 -13.89
N ASP A 65 -7.05 3.62 -14.28
CA ASP A 65 -7.64 2.40 -14.79
C ASP A 65 -8.21 2.67 -16.17
N SER A 66 -7.85 1.81 -17.14
CA SER A 66 -8.32 1.89 -18.52
C SER A 66 -8.11 3.27 -19.15
N GLY A 67 -7.01 3.97 -18.80
CA GLY A 67 -6.67 5.28 -19.32
C GLY A 67 -7.34 6.47 -18.61
N VAL A 68 -8.19 6.22 -17.63
CA VAL A 68 -8.85 7.25 -16.81
C VAL A 68 -8.20 7.30 -15.44
N ILE A 69 -7.82 8.51 -14.97
CA ILE A 69 -7.29 8.71 -13.63
C ILE A 69 -8.43 8.54 -12.63
N LYS A 70 -8.29 7.57 -11.73
CA LYS A 70 -9.31 7.25 -10.73
C LYS A 70 -8.95 7.74 -9.34
N TYR A 71 -7.66 7.70 -9.00
CA TYR A 71 -7.20 8.05 -7.64
C TYR A 71 -5.90 8.82 -7.67
N ARG A 72 -5.72 9.71 -6.68
CA ARG A 72 -4.42 10.21 -6.24
C ARG A 72 -4.09 9.60 -4.89
N ILE A 73 -2.87 9.12 -4.71
CA ILE A 73 -2.37 8.62 -3.43
C ILE A 73 -1.25 9.54 -2.96
N VAL A 74 -1.40 10.05 -1.73
CA VAL A 74 -0.36 10.84 -1.04
C VAL A 74 0.00 10.13 0.25
N THR A 75 1.28 9.85 0.46
CA THR A 75 1.80 9.19 1.66
C THR A 75 3.26 9.55 1.89
N GLU A 76 3.71 9.52 3.15
CA GLU A 76 5.13 9.74 3.45
C GLU A 76 6.00 8.52 3.12
N ARG A 77 5.45 7.30 3.21
CA ARG A 77 6.17 6.06 2.99
C ARG A 77 5.29 5.01 2.35
N TRP A 78 5.76 4.45 1.25
CA TRP A 78 5.14 3.36 0.53
C TRP A 78 6.13 2.21 0.39
N GLU A 79 5.75 1.05 0.88
CA GLU A 79 6.53 -0.18 0.76
C GLU A 79 5.79 -1.20 -0.09
N VAL A 80 6.52 -1.86 -0.98
CA VAL A 80 6.02 -2.96 -1.80
C VAL A 80 6.78 -4.23 -1.44
N ASN A 81 6.05 -5.26 -1.05
CA ASN A 81 6.60 -6.59 -0.82
C ASN A 81 5.79 -7.62 -1.61
N THR A 82 6.37 -8.08 -2.72
CA THR A 82 5.76 -9.08 -3.60
C THR A 82 6.27 -10.51 -3.33
N VAL A 83 7.29 -10.66 -2.50
CA VAL A 83 7.83 -11.97 -2.08
C VAL A 83 6.98 -12.59 -1.00
N ARG A 84 6.44 -11.75 -0.13
CA ARG A 84 5.54 -12.17 0.95
C ARG A 84 4.24 -12.75 0.38
N GLN A 85 3.69 -13.74 1.07
CA GLN A 85 2.38 -14.30 0.76
C GLN A 85 1.37 -13.95 1.88
N PRO A 86 0.28 -13.22 1.59
CA PRO A 86 -0.03 -12.57 0.31
C PRO A 86 0.87 -11.37 0.02
N SER A 87 1.13 -11.12 -1.27
CA SER A 87 1.78 -9.91 -1.76
C SER A 87 1.01 -8.68 -1.30
N ARG A 88 1.72 -7.63 -0.87
CA ARG A 88 1.06 -6.41 -0.38
C ARG A 88 1.90 -5.15 -0.54
N TRP A 89 1.21 -4.05 -0.66
CA TRP A 89 1.73 -2.71 -0.45
C TRP A 89 1.40 -2.25 0.97
N THR A 90 2.28 -1.52 1.59
CA THR A 90 2.14 -1.06 2.98
C THR A 90 2.36 0.44 3.07
N PHE A 91 1.48 1.12 3.79
CA PHE A 91 1.48 2.57 4.02
C PHE A 91 1.36 2.80 5.53
N GLU A 92 2.49 2.92 6.25
CA GLU A 92 2.50 2.98 7.73
C GLU A 92 2.56 4.41 8.28
N LYS A 93 2.81 5.40 7.42
CA LYS A 93 2.99 6.81 7.81
C LYS A 93 1.84 7.70 7.36
N GLY A 94 0.64 7.17 7.42
CA GLY A 94 -0.55 7.84 6.92
C GLY A 94 -0.71 7.70 5.41
N VAL A 95 -1.95 7.67 4.98
CA VAL A 95 -2.31 7.67 3.57
C VAL A 95 -3.52 8.57 3.35
N PHE A 96 -3.47 9.30 2.26
CA PHE A 96 -4.55 10.16 1.80
C PHE A 96 -4.84 9.84 0.34
N PHE A 97 -6.12 9.60 0.04
CA PHE A 97 -6.60 9.38 -1.31
C PHE A 97 -7.54 10.51 -1.73
N GLU A 98 -7.44 10.90 -2.98
CA GLU A 98 -8.48 11.62 -3.70
C GLU A 98 -9.06 10.68 -4.75
N GLN A 99 -10.37 10.49 -4.71
CA GLN A 99 -11.11 9.73 -5.73
C GLN A 99 -11.67 10.71 -6.76
N PHE A 100 -11.51 10.38 -8.04
CA PHE A 100 -11.96 11.22 -9.15
C PHE A 100 -13.08 10.54 -9.96
N ASP A 101 -13.92 11.38 -10.56
CA ASP A 101 -14.82 10.95 -11.63
C ASP A 101 -14.08 10.82 -12.98
N ASP A 102 -14.80 10.42 -14.01
CA ASP A 102 -14.25 10.27 -15.37
C ASP A 102 -13.81 11.61 -16.01
N LYS A 103 -14.20 12.74 -15.42
CA LYS A 103 -13.83 14.10 -15.85
C LYS A 103 -12.73 14.72 -14.98
N PHE A 104 -12.12 13.90 -14.10
CA PHE A 104 -11.07 14.33 -13.18
C PHE A 104 -11.54 15.36 -12.13
N HIS A 105 -12.83 15.32 -11.74
CA HIS A 105 -13.31 16.07 -10.58
C HIS A 105 -13.25 15.18 -9.33
N VAL A 106 -12.83 15.76 -8.21
CA VAL A 106 -12.79 15.05 -6.94
C VAL A 106 -14.20 14.67 -6.51
N GLN A 107 -14.41 13.40 -6.20
CA GLN A 107 -15.66 12.85 -5.69
C GLN A 107 -15.60 12.56 -4.19
N ALA A 108 -14.44 12.11 -3.71
CA ALA A 108 -14.24 11.83 -2.30
C ALA A 108 -12.78 11.98 -1.88
N TYR A 109 -12.60 12.24 -0.59
CA TYR A 109 -11.33 12.19 0.12
C TYR A 109 -11.37 11.06 1.12
N ILE A 110 -10.33 10.24 1.15
CA ILE A 110 -10.19 9.10 2.05
C ILE A 110 -8.87 9.23 2.79
N GLN A 111 -8.85 9.06 4.10
CA GLN A 111 -7.63 9.09 4.90
C GLN A 111 -7.63 8.01 5.96
N SER A 112 -6.43 7.52 6.32
CA SER A 112 -6.20 6.64 7.46
C SER A 112 -4.76 6.75 7.95
N ASP A 113 -4.50 6.26 9.17
CA ASP A 113 -3.14 6.25 9.74
C ASP A 113 -2.27 5.18 9.08
N THR A 114 -2.86 4.08 8.70
CA THR A 114 -2.17 2.94 8.07
C THR A 114 -3.08 2.32 7.02
N ALA A 115 -2.50 1.88 5.93
CA ALA A 115 -3.21 1.10 4.94
C ALA A 115 -2.35 -0.05 4.39
N TRP A 116 -3.03 -1.10 3.95
CA TRP A 116 -2.45 -2.21 3.21
C TRP A 116 -3.27 -2.45 1.95
N TYR A 117 -2.59 -2.70 0.85
CA TYR A 117 -3.22 -3.13 -0.38
C TYR A 117 -2.73 -4.52 -0.75
N PHE A 118 -3.64 -5.46 -0.86
CA PHE A 118 -3.40 -6.83 -1.29
C PHE A 118 -3.72 -6.93 -2.79
N ASP A 119 -2.67 -6.86 -3.60
CA ASP A 119 -2.76 -6.71 -5.06
C ASP A 119 -3.45 -7.90 -5.75
N GLN A 120 -3.20 -9.13 -5.30
CA GLN A 120 -3.84 -10.33 -5.82
C GLN A 120 -5.35 -10.38 -5.52
N GLN A 121 -5.77 -9.78 -4.40
CA GLN A 121 -7.15 -9.75 -3.94
C GLN A 121 -7.87 -8.46 -4.33
N LYS A 122 -7.13 -7.46 -4.83
CA LYS A 122 -7.59 -6.09 -5.05
C LYS A 122 -8.29 -5.50 -3.83
N LEU A 123 -7.79 -5.82 -2.64
CA LEU A 123 -8.38 -5.48 -1.37
C LEU A 123 -7.53 -4.43 -0.64
N TRP A 124 -8.12 -3.29 -0.35
CA TRP A 124 -7.56 -2.32 0.58
C TRP A 124 -8.05 -2.60 1.99
N HIS A 125 -7.14 -2.51 2.96
CA HIS A 125 -7.44 -2.53 4.38
C HIS A 125 -6.89 -1.25 5.00
N LEU A 126 -7.76 -0.35 5.41
CA LEU A 126 -7.45 0.92 6.05
C LEU A 126 -7.67 0.78 7.55
N ARG A 127 -6.78 1.35 8.36
CA ARG A 127 -6.84 1.26 9.82
C ARG A 127 -6.34 2.53 10.49
N GLY A 128 -6.99 2.87 11.61
CA GLY A 128 -6.70 4.03 12.45
C GLY A 128 -7.26 5.31 11.85
N ARG A 129 -8.16 5.96 12.59
CA ARG A 129 -8.81 7.24 12.25
C ARG A 129 -9.29 7.30 10.79
N VAL A 130 -9.86 6.21 10.31
CA VAL A 130 -10.39 6.15 8.94
C VAL A 130 -11.48 7.19 8.77
N ARG A 131 -11.34 8.03 7.77
CA ARG A 131 -12.32 9.07 7.44
C ARG A 131 -12.50 9.16 5.93
N ILE A 132 -13.75 9.13 5.50
CA ILE A 132 -14.14 9.44 4.12
C ILE A 132 -15.04 10.66 4.14
N ARG A 133 -14.82 11.57 3.21
CA ARG A 133 -15.69 12.72 2.94
C ARG A 133 -15.96 12.77 1.45
N ASN A 134 -17.20 12.69 1.06
CA ASN A 134 -17.58 12.90 -0.33
C ASN A 134 -18.07 14.34 -0.59
N VAL A 135 -18.21 14.68 -1.87
CA VAL A 135 -18.65 16.02 -2.30
C VAL A 135 -20.10 16.31 -1.95
N ASN A 136 -20.91 15.29 -1.67
CA ASN A 136 -22.32 15.42 -1.28
C ASN A 136 -22.50 15.72 0.24
N GLY A 137 -21.41 15.93 0.96
CA GLY A 137 -21.43 16.24 2.39
C GLY A 137 -21.51 15.02 3.31
N LEU A 138 -21.49 13.79 2.78
CA LEU A 138 -21.38 12.59 3.60
C LEU A 138 -19.99 12.51 4.24
N VAL A 139 -19.95 12.24 5.54
CA VAL A 139 -18.74 11.96 6.30
C VAL A 139 -18.88 10.60 6.97
N TYR A 140 -18.00 9.68 6.61
CA TYR A 140 -17.83 8.39 7.27
C TYR A 140 -16.62 8.42 8.19
N THR A 141 -16.71 7.79 9.36
CA THR A 141 -15.61 7.63 10.32
C THR A 141 -15.65 6.25 10.94
N SER A 142 -14.47 5.62 11.08
CA SER A 142 -14.29 4.32 11.73
C SER A 142 -12.82 4.11 12.10
N GLU A 143 -12.52 3.07 12.89
CA GLU A 143 -11.16 2.62 13.14
C GLU A 143 -10.64 1.63 12.10
N GLU A 144 -11.52 1.04 11.31
CA GLU A 144 -11.16 0.06 10.29
C GLU A 144 -12.13 0.11 9.13
N LEU A 145 -11.60 -0.03 7.91
CA LEU A 145 -12.41 -0.10 6.69
C LEU A 145 -11.70 -1.01 5.68
N PHE A 146 -12.48 -1.85 5.04
CA PHE A 146 -12.07 -2.64 3.89
C PHE A 146 -12.71 -2.08 2.63
N TRP A 147 -11.93 -2.00 1.55
CA TRP A 147 -12.41 -1.65 0.23
C TRP A 147 -12.05 -2.79 -0.73
N ASP A 148 -13.08 -3.51 -1.15
CA ASP A 148 -12.99 -4.64 -2.07
C ASP A 148 -13.16 -4.14 -3.51
N GLY A 149 -12.06 -4.02 -4.24
CA GLY A 149 -12.06 -3.55 -5.62
C GLY A 149 -12.61 -4.57 -6.64
N VAL A 150 -12.86 -5.83 -6.24
CA VAL A 150 -13.52 -6.83 -7.09
C VAL A 150 -15.03 -6.70 -6.99
N ARG A 151 -15.53 -6.45 -5.78
CA ARG A 151 -16.96 -6.31 -5.50
C ARG A 151 -17.46 -4.88 -5.63
N HIS A 152 -16.54 -3.91 -5.70
CA HIS A 152 -16.86 -2.49 -5.65
C HIS A 152 -17.60 -2.09 -4.36
N GLU A 153 -17.17 -2.67 -3.23
CA GLU A 153 -17.80 -2.50 -1.93
C GLU A 153 -16.82 -1.95 -0.89
N LEU A 154 -17.35 -1.12 0.00
CA LEU A 154 -16.70 -0.68 1.23
C LEU A 154 -17.40 -1.36 2.40
N TYR A 155 -16.67 -1.97 3.33
CA TYR A 155 -17.27 -2.57 4.52
C TYR A 155 -16.38 -2.44 5.75
N SER A 156 -17.03 -2.43 6.92
CA SER A 156 -16.38 -2.43 8.23
C SER A 156 -17.15 -3.33 9.19
N ASN A 157 -16.42 -4.06 10.03
CA ASN A 157 -16.98 -4.93 11.06
C ASN A 157 -16.77 -4.34 12.48
N VAL A 158 -16.41 -3.06 12.56
CA VAL A 158 -16.23 -2.34 13.81
C VAL A 158 -17.13 -1.11 13.84
N PHE A 159 -17.15 -0.43 14.98
CA PHE A 159 -17.95 0.79 15.13
C PHE A 159 -17.67 1.77 13.99
N SER A 160 -18.74 2.20 13.36
CA SER A 160 -18.74 3.12 12.22
C SER A 160 -19.81 4.18 12.42
N ARG A 161 -19.49 5.40 12.02
CA ARG A 161 -20.43 6.55 12.04
C ARG A 161 -20.52 7.13 10.65
N VAL A 162 -21.74 7.33 10.17
CA VAL A 162 -22.06 8.03 8.94
C VAL A 162 -22.85 9.28 9.28
N VAL A 163 -22.38 10.42 8.82
CA VAL A 163 -23.04 11.72 8.96
C VAL A 163 -23.32 12.27 7.58
N THR A 164 -24.55 12.59 7.30
CA THR A 164 -25.00 13.34 6.12
C THR A 164 -25.65 14.65 6.59
N PRO A 165 -25.93 15.61 5.69
CA PRO A 165 -26.66 16.82 6.08
C PRO A 165 -28.02 16.56 6.73
N GLU A 166 -28.65 15.41 6.42
CA GLU A 166 -30.02 15.10 6.83
C GLU A 166 -30.08 14.15 8.05
N ARG A 167 -29.05 13.33 8.27
CA ARG A 167 -29.09 12.27 9.26
C ARG A 167 -27.72 11.85 9.74
N GLN A 168 -27.69 11.31 10.96
CA GLN A 168 -26.52 10.63 11.52
C GLN A 168 -26.91 9.19 11.87
N MET A 169 -26.04 8.26 11.51
CA MET A 169 -26.19 6.82 11.80
C MET A 169 -24.89 6.28 12.36
N GLU A 170 -24.98 5.41 13.36
CA GLU A 170 -23.87 4.74 14.01
C GLU A 170 -24.19 3.27 14.16
N GLY A 171 -23.21 2.40 14.00
CA GLY A 171 -23.40 0.97 14.17
C GLY A 171 -22.09 0.19 14.19
N THR A 172 -22.19 -1.11 14.41
CA THR A 172 -21.03 -2.01 14.50
C THR A 172 -20.76 -2.78 13.22
N TYR A 173 -21.58 -2.58 12.19
CA TYR A 173 -21.37 -3.10 10.86
C TYR A 173 -21.76 -2.04 9.83
N PHE A 174 -20.90 -1.86 8.84
CA PHE A 174 -21.10 -0.94 7.73
C PHE A 174 -20.85 -1.67 6.40
N LEU A 175 -21.71 -1.45 5.41
CA LEU A 175 -21.57 -1.90 4.05
C LEU A 175 -22.03 -0.80 3.10
N SER A 176 -21.28 -0.53 2.03
CA SER A 176 -21.62 0.47 1.02
C SER A 176 -21.07 0.08 -0.34
N ASP A 177 -21.60 0.68 -1.40
CA ASP A 177 -20.91 0.75 -2.68
C ASP A 177 -19.65 1.65 -2.57
N GLU A 178 -18.75 1.58 -3.56
CA GLU A 178 -17.47 2.31 -3.54
C GLU A 178 -17.63 3.84 -3.63
N HIS A 179 -18.80 4.34 -4.03
CA HIS A 179 -19.12 5.78 -4.11
C HIS A 179 -19.92 6.28 -2.91
N MET A 180 -20.26 5.39 -1.98
CA MET A 180 -21.10 5.69 -0.81
C MET A 180 -22.48 6.28 -1.17
N ALA A 181 -23.02 5.90 -2.34
CA ALA A 181 -24.35 6.28 -2.75
C ALA A 181 -25.42 5.46 -2.03
N HIS A 182 -25.15 4.16 -1.83
CA HIS A 182 -26.04 3.24 -1.11
C HIS A 182 -25.25 2.59 0.02
N TYR A 183 -25.72 2.76 1.25
CA TYR A 183 -25.04 2.18 2.41
C TYR A 183 -26.01 1.62 3.43
N THR A 184 -25.57 0.63 4.18
CA THR A 184 -26.26 -0.02 5.27
C THR A 184 -25.43 0.05 6.54
N VAL A 185 -26.06 0.44 7.64
CA VAL A 185 -25.46 0.40 8.98
C VAL A 185 -26.31 -0.52 9.84
N SER A 186 -25.72 -1.60 10.33
CA SER A 186 -26.41 -2.59 11.18
C SER A 186 -26.05 -2.39 12.65
N ASN A 187 -26.96 -2.85 13.55
CA ASN A 187 -26.89 -2.60 14.99
C ASN A 187 -26.83 -1.09 15.30
N SER A 188 -27.63 -0.33 14.57
CA SER A 188 -27.53 1.12 14.51
C SER A 188 -28.31 1.80 15.62
N LYS A 189 -27.73 2.92 16.10
CA LYS A 189 -28.45 4.01 16.76
C LYS A 189 -28.40 5.19 15.81
N GLY A 190 -29.48 5.87 15.58
CA GLY A 190 -29.54 7.02 14.69
C GLY A 190 -30.39 8.15 15.23
N SER A 191 -30.03 9.37 14.87
CA SER A 191 -30.88 10.55 15.04
C SER A 191 -31.19 11.12 13.66
N PHE A 192 -32.45 11.48 13.46
CA PHE A 192 -32.90 12.16 12.25
C PHE A 192 -33.22 13.61 12.63
N GLU A 193 -32.79 14.59 11.86
CA GLU A 193 -33.30 15.93 11.96
C GLU A 193 -34.77 15.93 11.53
N ARG A 194 -35.62 16.44 12.42
CA ARG A 194 -37.08 16.41 12.28
C ARG A 194 -37.58 17.59 11.44
N SER A 195 -36.98 17.91 10.32
CA SER A 195 -37.43 19.05 9.51
C SER A 195 -38.49 18.72 8.44
N ASP A 196 -38.88 17.44 8.29
CA ASP A 196 -39.81 17.01 7.22
C ASP A 196 -41.08 16.32 7.70
N MET A 197 -41.49 16.50 8.98
CA MET A 197 -42.80 16.04 9.46
C MET A 197 -43.77 17.19 9.74
N THR A 198 -43.87 18.13 8.81
CA THR A 198 -45.04 19.05 8.75
C THR A 198 -45.81 18.80 7.47
N GLY A 199 -46.41 17.62 7.37
CA GLY A 199 -47.55 17.34 6.51
C GLY A 199 -48.72 17.01 7.42
N GLU A 200 -49.68 17.91 7.39
CA GLU A 200 -50.95 17.83 8.10
C GLU A 200 -51.70 16.52 7.84
N ASP A 201 -52.42 16.13 8.87
CA ASP A 201 -53.71 15.46 8.91
C ASP A 201 -53.79 13.99 9.27
N ASP A 202 -54.33 13.81 10.35
CA ASP A 202 -55.65 13.39 10.81
C ASP A 202 -55.66 12.05 11.58
N GLN A 203 -56.40 12.14 12.63
CA GLN A 203 -56.75 11.13 13.62
C GLN A 203 -57.21 9.82 13.00
N THR A 204 -56.68 8.72 13.47
CA THR A 204 -57.53 7.72 14.19
C THR A 204 -56.58 6.66 14.77
N GLY A 205 -56.79 6.41 16.08
CA GLY A 205 -56.08 5.37 16.79
C GLY A 205 -56.46 3.97 16.28
N GLU A 206 -55.45 3.12 16.17
CA GLU A 206 -55.66 1.70 16.44
C GLU A 206 -54.33 1.06 16.80
N THR A 207 -54.33 0.43 17.92
CA THR A 207 -53.31 -0.38 18.52
C THR A 207 -53.02 -1.58 17.62
N ALA A 208 -51.87 -1.60 16.97
CA ALA A 208 -51.38 -2.83 16.35
C ALA A 208 -49.97 -3.13 16.84
N SER A 209 -49.86 -4.24 17.50
CA SER A 209 -48.68 -4.94 17.98
C SER A 209 -47.66 -5.16 16.83
N PRO A 210 -46.36 -5.02 17.08
CA PRO A 210 -45.37 -5.35 16.05
C PRO A 210 -45.14 -6.86 16.01
N ALA A 211 -45.68 -7.48 15.01
CA ALA A 211 -45.32 -8.85 14.68
C ALA A 211 -44.81 -8.90 13.23
N ASP A 212 -43.58 -9.40 13.13
CA ASP A 212 -42.99 -10.06 11.94
C ASP A 212 -42.91 -9.30 10.62
N THR A 213 -41.69 -8.78 10.36
CA THR A 213 -40.99 -9.12 9.12
C THR A 213 -39.48 -8.85 9.28
N ALA A 214 -38.84 -9.52 10.21
CA ALA A 214 -37.38 -9.67 10.19
C ALA A 214 -37.07 -10.96 9.41
N ARG A 215 -37.03 -10.88 8.10
CA ARG A 215 -36.32 -11.88 7.31
C ARG A 215 -34.84 -11.56 7.45
N ALA A 216 -34.24 -12.08 8.52
CA ALA A 216 -32.83 -12.08 8.75
C ALA A 216 -32.17 -12.83 7.57
N SER A 217 -31.59 -12.10 6.65
CA SER A 217 -30.55 -12.66 5.81
C SER A 217 -29.37 -12.99 6.74
N GLU A 218 -29.07 -14.27 6.87
CA GLU A 218 -27.90 -14.75 7.61
C GLU A 218 -26.64 -13.98 7.16
N PRO A 219 -25.81 -13.53 8.10
CA PRO A 219 -24.54 -12.90 7.75
C PRO A 219 -23.70 -13.96 7.08
N VAL A 220 -23.42 -13.79 5.80
CA VAL A 220 -22.41 -14.58 5.09
C VAL A 220 -21.09 -14.40 5.81
N LEU A 221 -20.72 -15.41 6.60
CA LEU A 221 -19.40 -15.50 7.24
C LEU A 221 -18.35 -15.51 6.15
N ARG A 222 -17.72 -14.36 5.96
CA ARG A 222 -16.59 -14.24 5.03
C ARG A 222 -15.39 -14.99 5.60
N PRO A 223 -14.57 -15.67 4.79
CA PRO A 223 -13.52 -16.53 5.28
C PRO A 223 -12.52 -15.73 6.13
N LYS A 224 -12.40 -16.14 7.38
CA LYS A 224 -11.35 -15.71 8.28
C LYS A 224 -10.03 -16.13 7.63
N LEU A 225 -9.14 -15.17 7.35
CA LEU A 225 -7.78 -15.44 6.87
C LEU A 225 -7.13 -16.46 7.82
N GLU A 226 -7.07 -17.69 7.38
CA GLU A 226 -6.54 -18.81 8.15
C GLU A 226 -5.04 -18.60 8.29
N LYS A 227 -4.58 -18.42 9.52
CA LYS A 227 -3.14 -18.42 9.84
C LYS A 227 -2.57 -19.74 9.35
N SER A 228 -1.74 -19.68 8.31
CA SER A 228 -0.95 -20.83 7.83
C SER A 228 -0.25 -21.49 9.00
N ARG A 229 -0.73 -22.67 9.40
CA ARG A 229 -0.06 -23.55 10.34
C ARG A 229 1.24 -24.02 9.71
N ARG A 230 2.37 -23.63 10.28
CA ARG A 230 3.65 -24.29 10.03
C ARG A 230 3.49 -25.78 10.25
N ARG A 231 3.61 -26.57 9.18
CA ARG A 231 3.89 -28.00 9.29
C ARG A 231 5.35 -28.15 9.68
N THR A 232 5.59 -28.47 10.94
CA THR A 232 6.81 -29.17 11.37
C THR A 232 6.61 -30.64 10.99
N GLY A 233 7.34 -31.12 10.03
CA GLY A 233 7.47 -32.53 9.70
C GLY A 233 8.93 -32.98 9.93
N PRO A 234 9.17 -34.27 10.19
CA PRO A 234 10.36 -34.82 10.80
C PRO A 234 11.62 -34.70 9.96
#